data_867a15c1ba5c2bc4e645bf699d9607df
#
_entry.id   867a15c1ba5c2bc4e645bf699d9607df
#
_cell.length_a   1.000
_cell.length_b   1.000
_cell.length_c   1.000
_cell.angle_alpha   90.00
_cell.angle_beta   90.00
_cell.angle_gamma   90.00
#
_symmetry.space_group_name_H-M   'P 1'
#
loop_
_entity.id
_entity.type
_entity.pdbx_description
1 polymer ?
#
loop_
_entity_poly.entity_id
_entity_poly.type
_entity_poly.pdbx_seq_one_letter_code
_entity_poly.pdbx_strand_id
1 'polypeptide(L)'
;MYKRQQSVSRHNGITHLYFRQRIGGIEVYNGDASANVGPNGTILSLHNRFVRDLDSEINIRDPQIDAVKAIQLAAADLGVVRSDEMLAVRQMAKGPEQAMVFEGGGISQDPIPAKLMYLPQAEETTRLVWNAVIHLPDSARWMDVNIDAESGDILSRSNWYAHANYRVFPFPNETPLEGGRQLVVGPEDASASPFGWHDTDCISGAEFSDTRGNNVNAQDDTDANNSGGDRPEGGVTLNFDNPLDLNEEPSTYLDGAITNLFYWNNILHDIHY
;
A
#
# COMPACT_ATOMS: atom_id res chain seq x y z
N MET A 1 16.64 18.20 2.35
CA MET A 1 16.61 17.18 1.27
C MET A 1 17.73 16.18 1.48
N TYR A 2 17.45 14.89 1.35
CA TYR A 2 18.45 13.82 1.50
C TYR A 2 18.33 12.86 0.31
N LYS A 3 19.47 12.57 -0.36
CA LYS A 3 19.52 11.59 -1.44
C LYS A 3 19.48 10.19 -0.81
N ARG A 4 18.41 9.44 -1.03
CA ARG A 4 18.21 8.08 -0.51
C ARG A 4 18.96 7.04 -1.33
N GLN A 5 18.79 7.10 -2.65
CA GLN A 5 19.28 6.07 -3.56
C GLN A 5 19.63 6.67 -4.92
N GLN A 6 20.56 6.02 -5.60
CA GLN A 6 20.92 6.29 -6.99
C GLN A 6 21.17 4.96 -7.68
N SER A 7 20.62 4.80 -8.87
CA SER A 7 20.90 3.68 -9.76
C SER A 7 21.08 4.16 -11.19
N VAL A 8 21.92 3.47 -11.94
CA VAL A 8 22.14 3.76 -13.39
C VAL A 8 21.61 2.57 -14.17
N SER A 9 20.67 2.82 -15.06
CA SER A 9 20.14 1.83 -15.98
C SER A 9 21.23 1.38 -16.96
N ARG A 10 21.54 0.09 -16.97
CA ARG A 10 22.56 -0.48 -17.88
C ARG A 10 22.16 -0.44 -19.34
N HIS A 11 20.85 -0.37 -19.61
CA HIS A 11 20.30 -0.41 -20.95
C HIS A 11 20.43 0.92 -21.72
N ASN A 12 20.19 2.04 -21.04
CA ASN A 12 20.10 3.36 -21.68
C ASN A 12 20.93 4.46 -20.98
N GLY A 13 21.68 4.12 -19.92
CA GLY A 13 22.53 5.04 -19.18
C GLY A 13 21.76 6.10 -18.36
N ILE A 14 20.45 5.97 -18.22
CA ILE A 14 19.65 6.89 -17.39
C ILE A 14 20.00 6.68 -15.91
N THR A 15 20.26 7.78 -15.22
CA THR A 15 20.46 7.80 -13.76
C THR A 15 19.14 8.08 -13.07
N HIS A 16 18.68 7.16 -12.23
CA HIS A 16 17.52 7.30 -11.37
C HIS A 16 17.96 7.82 -10.02
N LEU A 17 17.41 8.94 -9.56
CA LEU A 17 17.69 9.58 -8.28
C LEU A 17 16.44 9.60 -7.42
N TYR A 18 16.55 9.15 -6.17
CA TYR A 18 15.46 9.16 -5.19
C TYR A 18 15.87 10.02 -4.00
N PHE A 19 14.97 10.88 -3.57
CA PHE A 19 15.19 11.82 -2.49
C PHE A 19 14.10 11.66 -1.43
N ARG A 20 14.44 11.97 -0.18
CA ARG A 20 13.49 12.16 0.91
C ARG A 20 13.64 13.53 1.53
N GLN A 21 12.52 14.13 1.89
CA GLN A 21 12.49 15.37 2.63
C GLN A 21 12.80 15.08 4.11
N ARG A 22 13.68 15.90 4.71
CA ARG A 22 14.01 15.82 6.12
C ARG A 22 14.10 17.22 6.70
N ILE A 23 13.68 17.36 7.96
CA ILE A 23 13.83 18.55 8.78
C ILE A 23 14.49 18.15 10.08
N GLY A 24 15.60 18.79 10.45
CA GLY A 24 16.34 18.42 11.66
C GLY A 24 16.81 16.96 11.72
N GLY A 25 16.88 16.28 10.57
CA GLY A 25 17.24 14.86 10.48
C GLY A 25 16.05 13.90 10.54
N ILE A 26 14.84 14.36 10.87
CA ILE A 26 13.61 13.57 10.90
C ILE A 26 12.97 13.59 9.49
N GLU A 27 12.54 12.44 8.99
CA GLU A 27 11.90 12.30 7.68
C GLU A 27 10.48 12.85 7.67
N VAL A 28 10.06 13.38 6.51
CA VAL A 28 8.67 13.77 6.25
C VAL A 28 7.94 12.59 5.62
N TYR A 29 6.83 12.22 6.21
CA TYR A 29 5.99 11.12 5.72
C TYR A 29 5.44 11.46 4.31
N ASN A 30 5.62 10.54 3.37
CA ASN A 30 5.33 10.73 1.94
C ASN A 30 6.05 11.92 1.27
N GLY A 31 7.01 12.56 1.95
CA GLY A 31 7.83 13.63 1.41
C GLY A 31 8.99 13.09 0.57
N ASP A 32 8.68 12.57 -0.63
CA ASP A 32 9.67 12.00 -1.53
C ASP A 32 9.70 12.74 -2.88
N ALA A 33 10.83 12.63 -3.56
CA ALA A 33 11.00 13.09 -4.91
C ALA A 33 11.87 12.11 -5.70
N SER A 34 11.62 12.00 -6.99
CA SER A 34 12.46 11.23 -7.90
C SER A 34 12.79 12.03 -9.15
N ALA A 35 13.99 11.82 -9.67
CA ALA A 35 14.44 12.42 -10.92
C ALA A 35 15.11 11.38 -11.81
N ASN A 36 14.82 11.42 -13.10
CA ASN A 36 15.50 10.65 -14.12
C ASN A 36 16.41 11.59 -14.92
N VAL A 37 17.70 11.28 -14.95
CA VAL A 37 18.72 12.10 -15.61
C VAL A 37 19.36 11.30 -16.74
N GLY A 38 19.31 11.84 -17.95
CA GLY A 38 19.93 11.25 -19.12
C GLY A 38 21.46 11.22 -19.04
N PRO A 39 22.14 10.43 -19.88
CA PRO A 39 23.60 10.32 -19.89
C PRO A 39 24.34 11.65 -20.14
N ASN A 40 23.67 12.59 -20.78
CA ASN A 40 24.18 13.95 -21.06
C ASN A 40 23.90 14.95 -19.91
N GLY A 41 23.35 14.49 -18.78
CA GLY A 41 23.00 15.35 -17.64
C GLY A 41 21.65 16.07 -17.75
N THR A 42 20.87 15.83 -18.80
CA THR A 42 19.52 16.42 -18.95
C THR A 42 18.52 15.73 -18.04
N ILE A 43 17.72 16.51 -17.30
CA ILE A 43 16.60 16.00 -16.52
C ILE A 43 15.47 15.58 -17.47
N LEU A 44 15.16 14.29 -17.51
CA LEU A 44 14.12 13.72 -18.36
C LEU A 44 12.75 13.77 -17.70
N SER A 45 12.71 13.52 -16.39
CA SER A 45 11.48 13.64 -15.58
C SER A 45 11.82 13.98 -14.14
N LEU A 46 10.89 14.66 -13.47
CA LEU A 46 10.97 15.03 -12.06
C LEU A 46 9.58 14.88 -11.43
N HIS A 47 9.49 14.03 -10.42
CA HIS A 47 8.31 13.94 -9.54
C HIS A 47 8.69 14.50 -8.18
N ASN A 48 7.86 15.36 -7.61
CA ASN A 48 8.15 16.05 -6.37
C ASN A 48 6.90 16.12 -5.48
N ARG A 49 6.98 15.48 -4.31
CA ARG A 49 5.99 15.53 -3.23
C ARG A 49 6.51 16.29 -2.00
N PHE A 50 7.55 17.08 -2.14
CA PHE A 50 8.05 17.88 -1.03
C PHE A 50 7.04 18.95 -0.63
N VAL A 51 6.78 19.02 0.65
CA VAL A 51 5.92 20.03 1.26
C VAL A 51 6.75 21.27 1.54
N ARG A 52 6.21 22.44 1.21
CA ARG A 52 6.88 23.73 1.41
C ARG A 52 6.66 24.24 2.83
N ASP A 53 7.55 25.08 3.30
CA ASP A 53 7.43 25.87 4.54
C ASP A 53 7.14 25.09 5.84
N LEU A 54 7.37 23.75 5.83
CA LEU A 54 7.08 22.84 6.94
C LEU A 54 7.68 23.25 8.29
N ASP A 55 8.84 23.92 8.30
CA ASP A 55 9.58 24.24 9.54
C ASP A 55 8.82 25.23 10.44
N SER A 56 7.97 26.07 9.84
CA SER A 56 7.12 27.02 10.55
C SER A 56 5.82 26.43 11.09
N GLU A 57 5.44 25.22 10.68
CA GLU A 57 4.14 24.61 10.91
C GLU A 57 4.20 23.38 11.84
N ILE A 58 5.39 23.07 12.36
CA ILE A 58 5.60 21.92 13.24
C ILE A 58 5.00 22.19 14.62
N ASN A 59 4.12 21.29 15.11
CA ASN A 59 3.51 21.40 16.43
C ASN A 59 4.51 21.28 17.58
N ILE A 60 5.28 20.20 17.61
CA ILE A 60 6.31 19.90 18.62
C ILE A 60 7.56 19.32 17.94
N ARG A 61 8.73 19.48 18.57
CA ARG A 61 9.99 18.89 18.09
C ARG A 61 10.47 17.68 18.90
N ASP A 62 9.96 17.53 20.12
CA ASP A 62 10.27 16.43 21.02
C ASP A 62 8.99 15.65 21.34
N PRO A 63 9.01 14.31 21.30
CA PRO A 63 7.84 13.51 21.60
C PRO A 63 7.46 13.60 23.08
N GLN A 64 6.15 13.65 23.39
CA GLN A 64 5.60 13.62 24.74
C GLN A 64 5.25 12.20 25.20
N ILE A 65 5.09 11.28 24.24
CA ILE A 65 4.93 9.84 24.49
C ILE A 65 6.12 9.09 23.88
N ASP A 66 6.48 7.97 24.47
CA ASP A 66 7.55 7.10 23.94
C ASP A 66 7.02 6.12 22.88
N ALA A 67 7.94 5.47 22.16
CA ALA A 67 7.61 4.52 21.10
C ALA A 67 6.81 3.31 21.60
N VAL A 68 7.07 2.84 22.82
CA VAL A 68 6.35 1.70 23.41
C VAL A 68 4.87 2.07 23.60
N LYS A 69 4.61 3.23 24.18
CA LYS A 69 3.25 3.74 24.38
C LYS A 69 2.54 3.95 23.05
N ALA A 70 3.23 4.49 22.05
CA ALA A 70 2.69 4.69 20.70
C ALA A 70 2.29 3.35 20.04
N ILE A 71 3.15 2.31 20.10
CA ILE A 71 2.84 0.98 19.57
C ILE A 71 1.65 0.34 20.32
N GLN A 72 1.55 0.50 21.64
CA GLN A 72 0.43 -0.02 22.42
C GLN A 72 -0.90 0.64 22.00
N LEU A 73 -0.90 1.97 21.77
CA LEU A 73 -2.06 2.69 21.29
C LEU A 73 -2.47 2.25 19.87
N ALA A 74 -1.50 2.07 18.98
CA ALA A 74 -1.74 1.55 17.65
C ALA A 74 -2.32 0.12 17.69
N ALA A 75 -1.77 -0.77 18.54
CA ALA A 75 -2.26 -2.12 18.69
C ALA A 75 -3.71 -2.14 19.21
N ALA A 76 -4.05 -1.30 20.17
CA ALA A 76 -5.40 -1.18 20.70
C ALA A 76 -6.39 -0.69 19.62
N ASP A 77 -6.02 0.33 18.83
CA ASP A 77 -6.82 0.83 17.70
C ASP A 77 -7.05 -0.24 16.61
N LEU A 78 -6.04 -1.09 16.38
CA LEU A 78 -6.13 -2.19 15.42
C LEU A 78 -6.89 -3.43 15.96
N GLY A 79 -7.39 -3.38 17.20
CA GLY A 79 -8.15 -4.46 17.83
C GLY A 79 -7.27 -5.58 18.40
N VAL A 80 -5.98 -5.38 18.48
CA VAL A 80 -5.06 -6.34 19.12
C VAL A 80 -5.00 -6.03 20.60
N VAL A 81 -5.84 -6.70 21.38
CA VAL A 81 -5.88 -6.55 22.84
C VAL A 81 -4.88 -7.55 23.43
N ARG A 82 -3.70 -7.07 23.85
CA ARG A 82 -2.85 -7.80 24.78
C ARG A 82 -2.40 -6.89 25.90
N SER A 83 -2.59 -7.41 27.11
CA SER A 83 -2.20 -6.80 28.37
C SER A 83 -0.69 -6.81 28.52
N ASP A 84 -0.12 -5.66 28.93
CA ASP A 84 1.08 -5.49 29.78
C ASP A 84 2.39 -6.25 29.43
N GLU A 85 2.51 -6.93 28.31
CA GLU A 85 3.82 -7.44 27.90
C GLU A 85 4.70 -6.27 27.45
N MET A 86 5.79 -6.11 28.17
CA MET A 86 6.82 -5.10 27.88
C MET A 86 7.44 -5.43 26.51
N LEU A 87 7.21 -4.59 25.53
CA LEU A 87 7.82 -4.75 24.20
C LEU A 87 9.36 -4.67 24.35
N ALA A 88 10.02 -5.77 24.05
CA ALA A 88 11.47 -5.84 24.12
C ALA A 88 12.08 -5.10 22.93
N VAL A 89 13.00 -4.17 23.20
CA VAL A 89 13.75 -3.47 22.14
C VAL A 89 14.81 -4.42 21.58
N ARG A 90 14.69 -4.76 20.31
CA ARG A 90 15.66 -5.56 19.57
C ARG A 90 16.80 -4.73 19.01
N GLN A 91 16.50 -3.52 18.53
CA GLN A 91 17.47 -2.61 17.92
C GLN A 91 17.08 -1.16 18.17
N MET A 92 18.09 -0.32 18.43
CA MET A 92 17.92 1.14 18.56
C MET A 92 19.01 1.83 17.73
N ALA A 93 18.60 2.74 16.85
CA ALA A 93 19.52 3.59 16.11
C ALA A 93 19.74 4.92 16.84
N LYS A 94 20.95 5.47 16.70
CA LYS A 94 21.26 6.82 17.18
C LYS A 94 20.86 7.83 16.11
N GLY A 95 20.01 8.79 16.45
CA GLY A 95 19.61 9.84 15.54
C GLY A 95 18.35 10.57 16.03
N PRO A 96 18.01 11.72 15.45
CA PRO A 96 16.84 12.52 15.85
C PRO A 96 15.51 11.81 15.58
N GLU A 97 15.47 10.89 14.64
CA GLU A 97 14.28 10.07 14.33
C GLU A 97 14.04 8.96 15.37
N GLN A 98 14.94 8.76 16.33
CA GLN A 98 14.84 7.76 17.40
C GLN A 98 14.35 6.39 16.89
N ALA A 99 14.89 5.93 15.75
CA ALA A 99 14.45 4.70 15.10
C ALA A 99 14.76 3.47 15.97
N MET A 100 13.75 2.66 16.21
CA MET A 100 13.81 1.45 17.02
C MET A 100 13.15 0.29 16.29
N VAL A 101 13.55 -0.93 16.64
CA VAL A 101 12.86 -2.17 16.25
C VAL A 101 12.53 -2.93 17.52
N PHE A 102 11.27 -3.27 17.69
CA PHE A 102 10.78 -4.05 18.83
C PHE A 102 10.50 -5.50 18.41
N GLU A 103 10.56 -6.43 19.35
CA GLU A 103 10.03 -7.78 19.11
C GLU A 103 8.51 -7.70 18.94
N GLY A 104 7.92 -8.60 18.14
CA GLY A 104 6.50 -8.56 17.82
C GLY A 104 5.56 -8.69 19.02
N GLY A 105 6.01 -9.36 20.12
CA GLY A 105 5.32 -9.39 21.42
C GLY A 105 3.86 -9.86 21.37
N GLY A 106 3.47 -10.66 20.34
CA GLY A 106 2.08 -11.04 20.10
C GLY A 106 1.19 -9.92 19.54
N ILE A 107 1.74 -8.71 19.31
CA ILE A 107 1.10 -7.61 18.60
C ILE A 107 1.31 -7.76 17.10
N SER A 108 2.48 -8.28 16.72
CA SER A 108 2.88 -8.41 15.32
C SER A 108 3.52 -9.78 15.06
N GLN A 109 3.32 -10.35 13.87
CA GLN A 109 4.03 -11.54 13.41
C GLN A 109 5.52 -11.27 13.25
N ASP A 110 5.87 -10.07 12.79
CA ASP A 110 7.23 -9.62 12.54
C ASP A 110 7.70 -8.60 13.58
N PRO A 111 9.01 -8.34 13.67
CA PRO A 111 9.53 -7.24 14.46
C PRO A 111 8.92 -5.90 14.04
N ILE A 112 8.57 -5.05 15.00
CA ILE A 112 7.88 -3.78 14.77
C ILE A 112 8.92 -2.66 14.64
N PRO A 113 9.18 -2.13 13.44
CA PRO A 113 9.96 -0.91 13.30
C PRO A 113 9.11 0.30 13.72
N ALA A 114 9.71 1.19 14.51
CA ALA A 114 9.10 2.46 14.87
C ALA A 114 10.12 3.59 14.80
N LYS A 115 9.70 4.75 14.34
CA LYS A 115 10.54 5.95 14.29
C LYS A 115 9.70 7.23 14.30
N LEU A 116 10.32 8.33 14.71
CA LEU A 116 9.72 9.65 14.56
C LEU A 116 9.72 10.08 13.09
N MET A 117 8.60 10.65 12.66
CA MET A 117 8.41 11.30 11.36
C MET A 117 7.61 12.59 11.51
N TYR A 118 7.71 13.48 10.53
CA TYR A 118 6.79 14.60 10.38
C TYR A 118 5.68 14.23 9.41
N LEU A 119 4.42 14.32 9.87
CA LEU A 119 3.21 14.04 9.08
C LEU A 119 2.53 15.36 8.72
N PRO A 120 2.61 15.80 7.44
CA PRO A 120 1.81 16.92 6.97
C PRO A 120 0.32 16.61 7.04
N GLN A 121 -0.48 17.54 7.55
CA GLN A 121 -1.93 17.46 7.61
C GLN A 121 -2.55 18.47 6.62
N ALA A 122 -3.84 18.28 6.32
CA ALA A 122 -4.62 19.36 5.73
C ALA A 122 -4.57 20.60 6.66
N GLU A 123 -4.75 21.79 6.15
CA GLU A 123 -4.71 23.05 6.93
C GLU A 123 -3.30 23.54 7.32
N GLU A 124 -2.28 23.20 6.51
CA GLU A 124 -0.91 23.71 6.67
C GLU A 124 -0.29 23.43 8.06
N THR A 125 -0.72 22.36 8.73
CA THR A 125 -0.12 21.92 9.99
C THR A 125 0.69 20.66 9.80
N THR A 126 1.80 20.55 10.54
CA THR A 126 2.68 19.38 10.51
C THR A 126 2.82 18.80 11.91
N ARG A 127 2.47 17.53 12.08
CA ARG A 127 2.51 16.84 13.37
C ARG A 127 3.76 15.97 13.46
N LEU A 128 4.44 16.01 14.62
CA LEU A 128 5.43 14.98 14.94
C LEU A 128 4.69 13.70 15.31
N VAL A 129 5.02 12.59 14.67
CA VAL A 129 4.36 11.30 14.85
C VAL A 129 5.37 10.19 15.13
N TRP A 130 4.96 9.17 15.87
CA TRP A 130 5.56 7.85 15.82
C TRP A 130 4.96 7.11 14.63
N ASN A 131 5.77 6.76 13.66
CA ASN A 131 5.39 5.88 12.57
C ASN A 131 5.81 4.45 12.94
N ALA A 132 4.84 3.54 13.01
CA ALA A 132 5.07 2.13 13.32
C ALA A 132 4.46 1.23 12.27
N VAL A 133 5.14 0.11 11.94
CA VAL A 133 4.63 -0.89 11.00
C VAL A 133 4.34 -2.18 11.75
N ILE A 134 3.09 -2.63 11.71
CA ILE A 134 2.58 -3.77 12.48
C ILE A 134 1.96 -4.79 11.52
N HIS A 135 2.53 -5.99 11.47
CA HIS A 135 1.98 -7.13 10.75
C HIS A 135 1.06 -7.92 11.68
N LEU A 136 -0.25 -7.81 11.50
CA LEU A 136 -1.22 -8.37 12.44
C LEU A 136 -1.19 -9.91 12.49
N PRO A 137 -1.30 -10.54 13.68
CA PRO A 137 -1.09 -11.99 13.84
C PRO A 137 -2.07 -12.88 13.09
N ASP A 138 -3.33 -12.45 12.95
CA ASP A 138 -4.42 -13.28 12.43
C ASP A 138 -4.93 -12.80 11.06
N SER A 139 -4.15 -12.01 10.35
CA SER A 139 -4.59 -11.45 9.08
C SER A 139 -3.43 -11.07 8.19
N ALA A 140 -3.67 -11.03 6.89
CA ALA A 140 -2.75 -10.47 5.89
C ALA A 140 -2.67 -8.92 5.97
N ARG A 141 -2.92 -8.30 7.12
CA ARG A 141 -2.88 -6.84 7.28
C ARG A 141 -1.52 -6.38 7.78
N TRP A 142 -0.84 -5.64 6.96
CA TRP A 142 0.43 -5.01 7.28
C TRP A 142 0.23 -3.50 7.42
N MET A 143 0.00 -3.09 8.66
CA MET A 143 -0.49 -1.75 8.97
C MET A 143 0.67 -0.79 9.21
N ASP A 144 0.73 0.27 8.40
CA ASP A 144 1.54 1.46 8.63
C ASP A 144 0.68 2.49 9.39
N VAL A 145 1.06 2.79 10.62
CA VAL A 145 0.28 3.62 11.53
C VAL A 145 1.08 4.84 11.95
N ASN A 146 0.48 6.02 11.86
CA ASN A 146 1.05 7.26 12.35
C ASN A 146 0.30 7.72 13.61
N ILE A 147 1.00 7.71 14.73
CA ILE A 147 0.51 8.05 16.06
C ILE A 147 1.06 9.42 16.46
N ASP A 148 0.21 10.35 16.82
CA ASP A 148 0.63 11.66 17.27
C ASP A 148 1.58 11.55 18.47
N ALA A 149 2.76 12.10 18.36
CA ALA A 149 3.79 12.00 19.39
C ALA A 149 3.52 12.90 20.61
N GLU A 150 2.52 13.78 20.54
CA GLU A 150 2.07 14.65 21.62
C GLU A 150 0.87 14.03 22.37
N SER A 151 -0.21 13.72 21.67
CA SER A 151 -1.47 13.25 22.27
C SER A 151 -1.62 11.72 22.31
N GLY A 152 -1.00 10.98 21.40
CA GLY A 152 -1.20 9.55 21.21
C GLY A 152 -2.37 9.19 20.30
N ASP A 153 -3.00 10.17 19.66
CA ASP A 153 -4.10 9.94 18.73
C ASP A 153 -3.59 9.27 17.45
N ILE A 154 -4.40 8.39 16.87
CA ILE A 154 -4.10 7.77 15.58
C ILE A 154 -4.48 8.75 14.47
N LEU A 155 -3.47 9.35 13.83
CA LEU A 155 -3.68 10.35 12.78
C LEU A 155 -3.88 9.74 11.40
N SER A 156 -3.22 8.63 11.11
CA SER A 156 -3.45 7.88 9.88
C SER A 156 -3.06 6.43 10.01
N ARG A 157 -3.68 5.60 9.21
CA ARG A 157 -3.36 4.19 9.04
C ARG A 157 -3.51 3.79 7.58
N SER A 158 -2.58 2.98 7.12
CA SER A 158 -2.56 2.44 5.76
C SER A 158 -2.24 0.96 5.84
N ASN A 159 -3.00 0.14 5.13
CA ASN A 159 -2.65 -1.26 4.96
C ASN A 159 -1.71 -1.38 3.76
N TRP A 160 -0.49 -1.88 3.97
CA TRP A 160 0.44 -2.14 2.86
C TRP A 160 0.07 -3.38 2.08
N TYR A 161 -0.73 -4.24 2.67
CA TYR A 161 -1.35 -5.32 1.93
C TYR A 161 -2.51 -4.72 1.13
N ALA A 162 -2.26 -4.39 -0.11
CA ALA A 162 -3.29 -3.91 -1.02
C ALA A 162 -4.19 -5.08 -1.38
N HIS A 163 -5.30 -5.25 -0.67
CA HIS A 163 -6.37 -6.10 -1.16
C HIS A 163 -6.97 -5.47 -2.40
N ALA A 164 -6.97 -6.20 -3.48
CA ALA A 164 -7.68 -5.79 -4.66
C ALA A 164 -9.21 -5.81 -4.42
N ASN A 165 -9.91 -4.86 -5.01
CA ASN A 165 -11.37 -4.75 -4.91
C ASN A 165 -11.98 -5.03 -6.28
N TYR A 166 -13.00 -5.89 -6.32
CA TYR A 166 -13.64 -6.28 -7.56
C TYR A 166 -15.16 -6.09 -7.48
N ARG A 167 -15.73 -5.29 -8.36
CA ARG A 167 -17.19 -5.15 -8.52
C ARG A 167 -17.71 -6.26 -9.42
N VAL A 168 -18.19 -7.35 -8.83
CA VAL A 168 -18.51 -8.59 -9.52
C VAL A 168 -19.85 -9.19 -9.06
N PHE A 169 -20.31 -10.22 -9.73
CA PHE A 169 -21.39 -11.09 -9.27
C PHE A 169 -20.76 -12.25 -8.48
N PRO A 170 -20.69 -12.18 -7.14
CA PRO A 170 -20.03 -13.21 -6.33
C PRO A 170 -20.96 -14.38 -6.07
N PHE A 171 -20.40 -15.50 -5.59
CA PHE A 171 -21.21 -16.59 -5.04
C PHE A 171 -22.15 -16.05 -3.93
N PRO A 172 -23.42 -16.52 -3.83
CA PRO A 172 -24.02 -17.65 -4.54
C PRO A 172 -24.78 -17.31 -5.84
N ASN A 173 -24.58 -16.13 -6.43
CA ASN A 173 -25.30 -15.72 -7.63
C ASN A 173 -24.86 -16.57 -8.83
N GLU A 174 -25.74 -17.42 -9.36
CA GLU A 174 -25.46 -18.23 -10.55
C GLU A 174 -25.63 -17.41 -11.85
N THR A 175 -26.43 -16.36 -11.80
CA THR A 175 -26.66 -15.45 -12.94
C THR A 175 -26.83 -14.00 -12.49
N PRO A 176 -26.62 -13.03 -13.38
CA PRO A 176 -26.89 -11.62 -13.10
C PRO A 176 -28.34 -11.29 -12.72
N LEU A 177 -29.27 -12.22 -12.99
CA LEU A 177 -30.69 -12.06 -12.66
C LEU A 177 -31.04 -12.46 -11.22
N GLU A 178 -30.15 -13.18 -10.53
CA GLU A 178 -30.38 -13.71 -9.17
C GLU A 178 -29.81 -12.82 -8.07
N GLY A 179 -29.02 -11.83 -8.42
CA GLY A 179 -28.47 -10.90 -7.44
C GLY A 179 -27.66 -9.77 -8.08
N GLY A 180 -27.54 -8.66 -7.35
CA GLY A 180 -26.74 -7.52 -7.77
C GLY A 180 -25.23 -7.78 -7.65
N ARG A 181 -24.46 -7.00 -8.38
CA ARG A 181 -23.00 -6.93 -8.21
C ARG A 181 -22.64 -6.42 -6.83
N GLN A 182 -21.60 -6.97 -6.24
CA GLN A 182 -21.03 -6.53 -4.97
C GLN A 182 -19.58 -6.11 -5.15
N LEU A 183 -19.10 -5.16 -4.36
CA LEU A 183 -17.68 -4.86 -4.26
C LEU A 183 -17.07 -5.85 -3.27
N VAL A 184 -16.37 -6.84 -3.79
CA VAL A 184 -15.65 -7.84 -2.99
C VAL A 184 -14.24 -7.34 -2.74
N VAL A 185 -13.81 -7.36 -1.48
CA VAL A 185 -12.51 -6.85 -1.02
C VAL A 185 -11.67 -8.02 -0.57
N GLY A 186 -10.47 -8.19 -1.13
CA GLY A 186 -9.52 -9.22 -0.73
C GLY A 186 -10.09 -10.63 -0.82
N PRO A 187 -10.58 -11.09 -1.99
CA PRO A 187 -11.22 -12.40 -2.12
C PRO A 187 -10.23 -13.56 -2.19
N GLU A 188 -8.94 -13.29 -2.33
CA GLU A 188 -7.88 -14.27 -2.47
C GLU A 188 -7.78 -15.20 -1.25
N ASP A 189 -7.58 -16.49 -1.47
CA ASP A 189 -7.24 -17.45 -0.41
C ASP A 189 -5.77 -17.31 -0.03
N ALA A 190 -5.50 -17.10 1.26
CA ALA A 190 -4.14 -16.83 1.77
C ALA A 190 -3.18 -18.03 1.60
N SER A 191 -3.68 -19.24 1.38
CA SER A 191 -2.86 -20.43 1.14
C SER A 191 -2.54 -20.60 -0.34
N ALA A 192 -3.52 -20.35 -1.21
CA ALA A 192 -3.39 -20.50 -2.65
C ALA A 192 -2.75 -19.28 -3.32
N SER A 193 -3.03 -18.08 -2.81
CA SER A 193 -2.59 -16.81 -3.36
C SER A 193 -2.08 -15.87 -2.23
N PRO A 194 -0.98 -16.24 -1.54
CA PRO A 194 -0.53 -15.58 -0.31
C PRO A 194 -0.13 -14.10 -0.48
N PHE A 195 0.19 -13.68 -1.69
CA PHE A 195 0.54 -12.28 -2.01
C PHE A 195 -0.53 -11.58 -2.88
N GLY A 196 -1.71 -12.21 -3.01
CA GLY A 196 -2.80 -11.72 -3.86
C GLY A 196 -2.70 -12.21 -5.31
N TRP A 197 -3.75 -11.94 -6.10
CA TRP A 197 -3.84 -12.44 -7.47
C TRP A 197 -2.97 -11.69 -8.48
N HIS A 198 -2.53 -10.47 -8.16
CA HIS A 198 -1.71 -9.60 -9.04
C HIS A 198 -0.20 -9.71 -8.79
N ASP A 199 0.20 -10.49 -7.79
CA ASP A 199 1.59 -10.82 -7.53
C ASP A 199 2.05 -11.96 -8.43
N THR A 200 3.25 -11.86 -9.00
CA THR A 200 3.82 -12.86 -9.93
C THR A 200 5.22 -13.30 -9.57
N ASP A 201 5.88 -12.63 -8.62
CA ASP A 201 7.26 -12.91 -8.24
C ASP A 201 7.43 -13.43 -6.81
N CYS A 202 6.32 -13.61 -6.07
CA CYS A 202 6.29 -14.05 -4.68
C CYS A 202 7.01 -13.07 -3.72
N ILE A 203 7.09 -11.81 -4.08
CA ILE A 203 7.56 -10.71 -3.23
C ILE A 203 6.36 -9.79 -2.99
N SER A 204 6.04 -9.52 -1.75
CA SER A 204 4.87 -8.72 -1.40
C SER A 204 4.74 -7.43 -2.23
N GLY A 205 3.67 -7.33 -3.00
CA GLY A 205 3.35 -6.23 -3.90
C GLY A 205 2.78 -6.75 -5.21
N ALA A 206 1.94 -5.97 -5.88
CA ALA A 206 1.39 -6.33 -7.17
C ALA A 206 2.30 -5.82 -8.31
N GLU A 207 2.68 -6.69 -9.26
CA GLU A 207 3.42 -6.28 -10.46
C GLU A 207 2.50 -5.71 -11.53
N PHE A 208 1.22 -6.02 -11.46
CA PHE A 208 0.22 -5.54 -12.40
C PHE A 208 -0.90 -4.77 -11.71
N SER A 209 -1.30 -3.67 -12.30
CA SER A 209 -2.45 -2.86 -11.88
C SER A 209 -3.71 -3.12 -12.72
N ASP A 210 -3.60 -3.99 -13.71
CA ASP A 210 -4.68 -4.42 -14.58
C ASP A 210 -5.12 -5.88 -14.29
N THR A 211 -6.01 -6.45 -15.10
CA THR A 211 -6.51 -7.83 -14.94
C THR A 211 -5.51 -8.90 -15.38
N ARG A 212 -4.25 -8.75 -14.96
CA ARG A 212 -3.18 -9.74 -15.03
C ARG A 212 -2.69 -10.14 -13.65
N GLY A 213 -2.22 -11.37 -13.56
CA GLY A 213 -1.57 -11.90 -12.37
C GLY A 213 -0.95 -13.26 -12.63
N ASN A 214 -0.61 -13.96 -11.56
CA ASN A 214 0.09 -15.23 -11.64
C ASN A 214 -0.76 -16.31 -12.35
N ASN A 215 -2.05 -16.35 -12.10
CA ASN A 215 -2.94 -17.42 -12.52
C ASN A 215 -3.82 -17.06 -13.71
N VAL A 216 -4.16 -15.77 -13.87
CA VAL A 216 -5.13 -15.28 -14.84
C VAL A 216 -4.59 -14.06 -15.58
N ASN A 217 -4.85 -14.03 -16.88
CA ASN A 217 -4.65 -12.90 -17.76
C ASN A 217 -5.95 -12.69 -18.55
N ALA A 218 -6.83 -11.81 -18.05
CA ALA A 218 -8.12 -11.53 -18.65
C ALA A 218 -8.07 -10.24 -19.46
N GLN A 219 -8.51 -10.31 -20.71
CA GLN A 219 -8.52 -9.20 -21.67
C GLN A 219 -9.69 -9.35 -22.63
N ASP A 220 -10.00 -8.29 -23.37
CA ASP A 220 -10.94 -8.42 -24.49
C ASP A 220 -10.27 -9.11 -25.71
N ASP A 221 -11.10 -9.48 -26.68
CA ASP A 221 -10.70 -9.97 -28.01
C ASP A 221 -11.73 -9.51 -29.05
N THR A 222 -12.04 -8.22 -29.01
CA THR A 222 -13.10 -7.64 -29.86
C THR A 222 -12.76 -7.66 -31.35
N ASP A 223 -11.50 -7.78 -31.71
CA ASP A 223 -11.01 -7.90 -33.08
C ASP A 223 -10.80 -9.36 -33.53
N ALA A 224 -11.04 -10.34 -32.64
CA ALA A 224 -10.93 -11.78 -32.90
C ALA A 224 -9.54 -12.24 -33.38
N ASN A 225 -8.48 -11.57 -32.88
CA ASN A 225 -7.09 -11.92 -33.25
C ASN A 225 -6.37 -12.75 -32.18
N ASN A 226 -6.98 -13.01 -31.02
CA ASN A 226 -6.46 -13.73 -29.86
C ASN A 226 -5.17 -13.09 -29.27
N SER A 227 -4.98 -11.80 -29.42
CA SER A 227 -3.77 -11.10 -29.01
C SER A 227 -4.01 -9.63 -28.69
N GLY A 228 -3.38 -9.11 -27.63
CA GLY A 228 -3.24 -7.70 -27.40
C GLY A 228 -4.49 -6.93 -26.98
N GLY A 229 -5.50 -7.60 -26.42
CA GLY A 229 -6.74 -6.98 -25.96
C GLY A 229 -6.55 -5.98 -24.81
N ASP A 230 -7.51 -5.07 -24.68
CA ASP A 230 -7.55 -4.12 -23.58
C ASP A 230 -7.91 -4.80 -22.25
N ARG A 231 -7.45 -4.22 -21.15
CA ARG A 231 -7.64 -4.71 -19.78
C ARG A 231 -8.11 -3.59 -18.87
N PRO A 232 -9.09 -3.86 -18.00
CA PRO A 232 -9.46 -2.91 -16.95
C PRO A 232 -8.26 -2.58 -16.05
N GLU A 233 -8.12 -1.29 -15.73
CA GLU A 233 -7.10 -0.78 -14.83
C GLU A 233 -7.67 -0.56 -13.42
N GLY A 234 -7.09 -1.20 -12.40
CA GLY A 234 -7.40 -0.98 -10.98
C GLY A 234 -6.56 0.12 -10.33
N GLY A 235 -5.54 0.62 -11.06
CA GLY A 235 -4.56 1.58 -10.58
C GLY A 235 -3.75 1.08 -9.38
N VAL A 236 -3.04 1.98 -8.73
CA VAL A 236 -2.16 1.63 -7.58
C VAL A 236 -2.90 1.04 -6.37
N THR A 237 -4.21 1.18 -6.30
CA THR A 237 -5.06 0.64 -5.23
C THR A 237 -5.77 -0.66 -5.63
N LEU A 238 -5.55 -1.16 -6.83
CA LEU A 238 -6.18 -2.35 -7.40
C LEU A 238 -7.72 -2.32 -7.24
N ASN A 239 -8.33 -1.18 -7.52
CA ASN A 239 -9.76 -1.00 -7.37
C ASN A 239 -10.49 -1.18 -8.70
N PHE A 240 -11.01 -2.37 -8.96
CA PHE A 240 -11.75 -2.73 -10.17
C PHE A 240 -13.26 -2.53 -9.99
N ASP A 241 -13.66 -1.29 -9.64
CA ASP A 241 -15.06 -0.90 -9.48
C ASP A 241 -15.64 -0.35 -10.81
N ASN A 242 -15.59 -1.19 -11.86
CA ASN A 242 -16.03 -0.81 -13.19
C ASN A 242 -17.56 -0.85 -13.33
N PRO A 243 -18.18 0.11 -14.03
CA PRO A 243 -19.62 0.09 -14.26
C PRO A 243 -20.04 -1.09 -15.16
N LEU A 244 -21.26 -1.57 -14.99
CA LEU A 244 -21.88 -2.56 -15.85
C LEU A 244 -23.42 -2.37 -15.83
N ASP A 245 -24.01 -2.09 -16.98
CA ASP A 245 -25.45 -2.03 -17.17
C ASP A 245 -25.86 -3.03 -18.25
N LEU A 246 -26.62 -4.04 -17.85
CA LEU A 246 -27.09 -5.12 -18.74
C LEU A 246 -28.20 -4.65 -19.71
N ASN A 247 -28.70 -3.44 -19.60
CA ASN A 247 -29.66 -2.86 -20.54
C ASN A 247 -28.96 -2.16 -21.71
N GLU A 248 -27.65 -1.95 -21.63
CA GLU A 248 -26.82 -1.33 -22.63
C GLU A 248 -26.13 -2.37 -23.53
N GLU A 249 -25.54 -1.92 -24.63
CA GLU A 249 -24.76 -2.78 -25.52
C GLU A 249 -23.50 -3.36 -24.80
N PRO A 250 -23.18 -4.64 -25.00
CA PRO A 250 -22.04 -5.29 -24.34
C PRO A 250 -20.70 -4.56 -24.46
N SER A 251 -20.48 -3.85 -25.56
CA SER A 251 -19.28 -3.04 -25.79
C SER A 251 -19.11 -1.87 -24.80
N THR A 252 -20.18 -1.45 -24.12
CA THR A 252 -20.13 -0.33 -23.17
C THR A 252 -19.70 -0.74 -21.76
N TYR A 253 -19.69 -2.04 -21.45
CA TYR A 253 -19.34 -2.57 -20.13
C TYR A 253 -18.30 -3.69 -20.15
N LEU A 254 -17.44 -3.70 -21.16
CA LEU A 254 -16.35 -4.69 -21.30
C LEU A 254 -15.49 -4.79 -20.04
N ASP A 255 -15.09 -3.68 -19.45
CA ASP A 255 -14.27 -3.66 -18.23
C ASP A 255 -14.94 -4.38 -17.06
N GLY A 256 -16.26 -4.20 -16.88
CA GLY A 256 -17.02 -4.92 -15.87
C GLY A 256 -17.09 -6.42 -16.13
N ALA A 257 -17.23 -6.83 -17.40
CA ALA A 257 -17.24 -8.23 -17.81
C ALA A 257 -15.88 -8.90 -17.64
N ILE A 258 -14.79 -8.24 -18.05
CA ILE A 258 -13.40 -8.72 -17.91
C ILE A 258 -13.01 -8.82 -16.43
N THR A 259 -13.41 -7.84 -15.60
CA THR A 259 -13.22 -7.89 -14.14
C THR A 259 -13.91 -9.12 -13.54
N ASN A 260 -15.14 -9.40 -13.95
CA ASN A 260 -15.88 -10.58 -13.47
C ASN A 260 -15.23 -11.90 -13.93
N LEU A 261 -14.71 -11.94 -15.15
CA LEU A 261 -13.97 -13.08 -15.69
C LEU A 261 -12.66 -13.32 -14.90
N PHE A 262 -11.88 -12.26 -14.64
CA PHE A 262 -10.65 -12.34 -13.84
C PHE A 262 -10.94 -12.85 -12.44
N TYR A 263 -11.95 -12.29 -11.76
CA TYR A 263 -12.38 -12.71 -10.44
C TYR A 263 -12.72 -14.21 -10.38
N TRP A 264 -13.60 -14.67 -11.24
CA TRP A 264 -14.06 -16.06 -11.18
C TRP A 264 -12.98 -17.09 -11.52
N ASN A 265 -12.07 -16.78 -12.45
CA ASN A 265 -10.97 -17.69 -12.75
C ASN A 265 -9.97 -17.80 -11.58
N ASN A 266 -9.71 -16.72 -10.88
CA ASN A 266 -8.86 -16.75 -9.69
C ASN A 266 -9.56 -17.47 -8.51
N ILE A 267 -10.86 -17.25 -8.29
CA ILE A 267 -11.64 -18.01 -7.30
C ILE A 267 -11.58 -19.52 -7.60
N LEU A 268 -11.72 -19.91 -8.86
CA LEU A 268 -11.63 -21.34 -9.26
C LEU A 268 -10.22 -21.89 -9.02
N HIS A 269 -9.17 -21.12 -9.30
CA HIS A 269 -7.81 -21.50 -8.97
C HIS A 269 -7.67 -21.75 -7.46
N ASP A 270 -8.08 -20.79 -6.64
CA ASP A 270 -7.92 -20.86 -5.18
C ASP A 270 -8.73 -22.02 -4.55
N ILE A 271 -9.89 -22.37 -5.13
CA ILE A 271 -10.68 -23.54 -4.69
C ILE A 271 -10.00 -24.87 -5.07
N HIS A 272 -9.27 -24.90 -6.18
CA HIS A 272 -8.65 -26.14 -6.69
C HIS A 272 -7.19 -26.33 -6.25
N TYR A 273 -6.62 -25.35 -5.57
CA TYR A 273 -5.27 -25.39 -5.00
C TYR A 273 -5.21 -26.43 -3.87
#